data_a4d04cc2df9db61ac60dcbe55c151ba6
#
_entry.id   a4d04cc2df9db61ac60dcbe55c151ba6
#
_cell.length_a   1.000
_cell.length_b   1.000
_cell.length_c   1.000
_cell.angle_alpha   90.00
_cell.angle_beta   90.00
_cell.angle_gamma   90.00
#
_symmetry.space_group_name_H-M   'P 1'
#
loop_
_entity.id
_entity.type
_entity.pdbx_description
1 polymer ?
#
loop_
_entity_poly.entity_id
_entity_poly.type
_entity_poly.pdbx_seq_one_letter_code
_entity_poly.pdbx_strand_id
1 'polypeptide(L)'
;MHPRQRRQYLEAIGIDVWVPRSRGAPERGAGAAAAAGLPARAAPAGGDAAPGPPGEPAGTAAQWDALRAEVRSCTRCPLHATRTQGVLGVGPQRADWLVIGEAPGAEEDRRGEPFVGAAGQLLDAMLRAIGLDRRTNVYIANVLKSRPPNNRDPRPEEVEACLPYLVRQIELLRPRIMLAVGRIAAQNLLGTDAPLGRLRGRVHHFGERRTPLVVTYHPAYLLRTPADKRKAWEDLKFARSVYQQLMN
;
A
#
# COMPACT_ATOMS: atom_id res chain seq x y z
N MET A 1 0.67 -21.32 6.63
CA MET A 1 -0.82 -21.39 6.56
C MET A 1 -1.22 -22.63 5.77
N HIS A 2 -2.12 -23.45 6.31
CA HIS A 2 -2.55 -24.71 5.68
C HIS A 2 -3.35 -24.41 4.39
N PRO A 3 -3.19 -25.20 3.29
CA PRO A 3 -3.87 -24.95 1.99
C PRO A 3 -5.40 -24.79 2.09
N ARG A 4 -6.05 -25.49 3.04
CA ARG A 4 -7.50 -25.37 3.29
C ARG A 4 -7.92 -24.02 3.85
N GLN A 5 -7.15 -23.46 4.79
CA GLN A 5 -7.41 -22.11 5.34
C GLN A 5 -7.23 -21.02 4.29
N ARG A 6 -6.22 -21.17 3.42
CA ARG A 6 -5.99 -20.26 2.31
C ARG A 6 -7.17 -20.23 1.35
N ARG A 7 -7.76 -21.39 1.04
CA ARG A 7 -8.94 -21.49 0.19
C ARG A 7 -10.15 -20.79 0.82
N GLN A 8 -10.41 -21.02 2.10
CA GLN A 8 -11.49 -20.35 2.84
C GLN A 8 -11.36 -18.81 2.81
N TYR A 9 -10.14 -18.27 2.95
CA TYR A 9 -9.93 -16.84 2.88
C TYR A 9 -10.15 -16.28 1.47
N LEU A 10 -9.75 -17.00 0.43
CA LEU A 10 -9.99 -16.58 -0.95
C LEU A 10 -11.48 -16.55 -1.27
N GLU A 11 -12.22 -17.57 -0.85
CA GLU A 11 -13.67 -17.62 -0.95
C GLU A 11 -14.35 -16.48 -0.18
N ALA A 12 -13.87 -16.19 1.04
CA ALA A 12 -14.40 -15.10 1.87
C ALA A 12 -14.24 -13.69 1.25
N ILE A 13 -13.19 -13.48 0.43
CA ILE A 13 -13.00 -12.23 -0.32
C ILE A 13 -13.61 -12.27 -1.72
N GLY A 14 -14.41 -13.33 -2.03
CA GLY A 14 -15.11 -13.48 -3.30
C GLY A 14 -14.16 -13.81 -4.47
N ILE A 15 -13.08 -14.53 -4.22
CA ILE A 15 -12.19 -15.06 -5.27
C ILE A 15 -12.52 -16.53 -5.48
N ASP A 16 -13.04 -16.88 -6.66
CA ASP A 16 -13.24 -18.26 -7.06
C ASP A 16 -11.90 -18.98 -7.26
N VAL A 17 -11.69 -20.04 -6.48
CA VAL A 17 -10.45 -20.84 -6.59
C VAL A 17 -10.66 -21.91 -7.65
N TRP A 18 -10.17 -21.66 -8.84
CA TRP A 18 -10.14 -22.67 -9.92
C TRP A 18 -9.03 -23.68 -9.64
N VAL A 19 -9.42 -24.95 -9.50
CA VAL A 19 -8.48 -26.08 -9.44
C VAL A 19 -8.25 -26.55 -10.87
N PRO A 20 -7.00 -26.66 -11.37
CA PRO A 20 -6.76 -27.19 -12.70
C PRO A 20 -7.29 -28.62 -12.79
N ARG A 21 -8.20 -28.89 -13.73
CA ARG A 21 -8.45 -30.26 -14.16
C ARG A 21 -7.18 -30.75 -14.86
N SER A 22 -6.57 -31.79 -14.37
CA SER A 22 -5.46 -32.47 -15.02
C SER A 22 -5.86 -32.86 -16.44
N ARG A 23 -5.42 -32.09 -17.44
CA ARG A 23 -5.41 -32.50 -18.85
C ARG A 23 -3.96 -32.49 -19.31
N GLY A 24 -3.59 -33.58 -19.98
CA GLY A 24 -2.28 -33.79 -20.56
C GLY A 24 -1.82 -32.66 -21.46
N ALA A 25 -0.54 -32.46 -21.51
CA ALA A 25 0.15 -31.45 -22.30
C ALA A 25 -0.14 -31.57 -23.81
N PRO A 26 -0.13 -30.47 -24.52
CA PRO A 26 0.63 -30.42 -25.76
C PRO A 26 1.61 -29.25 -25.89
N GLU A 27 2.50 -29.48 -26.75
CA GLU A 27 3.76 -28.93 -27.15
C GLU A 27 3.84 -27.47 -27.58
N ARG A 28 5.10 -27.04 -27.66
CA ARG A 28 5.76 -25.79 -27.97
C ARG A 28 5.35 -25.12 -29.27
N GLY A 29 5.36 -23.82 -29.25
CA GLY A 29 5.50 -22.97 -30.44
C GLY A 29 6.26 -21.70 -30.11
N ALA A 30 7.47 -21.58 -30.70
CA ALA A 30 8.34 -20.42 -30.60
C ALA A 30 7.90 -19.30 -31.54
N GLY A 31 8.00 -18.07 -31.12
CA GLY A 31 7.81 -16.90 -31.96
C GLY A 31 8.40 -15.64 -31.33
N ALA A 32 9.64 -15.33 -31.71
CA ALA A 32 10.33 -14.10 -31.36
C ALA A 32 9.84 -12.94 -32.25
N ALA A 33 9.56 -11.80 -31.65
CA ALA A 33 9.54 -10.53 -32.38
C ALA A 33 10.13 -9.42 -31.49
N ALA A 34 11.24 -8.87 -31.95
CA ALA A 34 11.94 -7.72 -31.39
C ALA A 34 11.16 -6.44 -31.66
N ALA A 35 11.08 -5.56 -30.68
CA ALA A 35 10.67 -4.16 -30.89
C ALA A 35 11.64 -3.22 -30.19
N ALA A 36 12.10 -2.26 -30.98
CA ALA A 36 13.16 -1.31 -30.73
C ALA A 36 12.88 -0.35 -29.57
N GLY A 37 13.95 0.02 -28.86
CA GLY A 37 13.93 0.94 -27.74
C GLY A 37 13.84 2.42 -28.14
N LEU A 38 13.24 3.22 -27.27
CA LEU A 38 13.40 4.67 -27.17
C LEU A 38 14.11 5.00 -25.85
N PRO A 39 14.94 6.04 -25.78
CA PRO A 39 15.88 6.23 -24.69
C PRO A 39 15.22 6.69 -23.40
N ALA A 40 15.57 6.02 -22.30
CA ALA A 40 15.24 6.41 -20.96
C ALA A 40 16.05 7.62 -20.52
N ARG A 41 15.37 8.63 -20.02
CA ARG A 41 15.96 9.79 -19.34
C ARG A 41 16.60 9.33 -18.05
N ALA A 42 17.90 9.51 -17.90
CA ALA A 42 18.69 9.09 -16.76
C ALA A 42 18.23 9.76 -15.46
N ALA A 43 17.93 8.94 -14.45
CA ALA A 43 17.86 9.36 -13.07
C ALA A 43 19.28 9.41 -12.49
N PRO A 44 19.61 10.32 -11.54
CA PRO A 44 20.94 10.44 -10.99
C PRO A 44 21.34 9.17 -10.22
N ALA A 45 22.54 8.71 -10.49
CA ALA A 45 23.18 7.61 -9.80
C ALA A 45 23.46 8.00 -8.34
N GLY A 46 22.72 7.42 -7.41
CA GLY A 46 23.02 7.46 -5.98
C GLY A 46 23.61 6.12 -5.56
N GLY A 47 24.74 6.20 -4.87
CA GLY A 47 25.59 5.06 -4.51
C GLY A 47 24.91 3.93 -3.74
N ASP A 48 25.51 2.75 -3.85
CA ASP A 48 25.19 1.51 -3.14
C ASP A 48 25.34 1.69 -1.62
N ALA A 49 24.28 2.13 -0.96
CA ALA A 49 24.16 1.99 0.48
C ALA A 49 23.38 0.70 0.75
N ALA A 50 24.05 -0.30 1.31
CA ALA A 50 23.43 -1.52 1.78
C ALA A 50 22.24 -1.20 2.72
N PRO A 51 21.13 -1.96 2.69
CA PRO A 51 20.04 -1.79 3.63
C PRO A 51 20.59 -1.98 5.04
N GLY A 52 20.34 -1.00 5.91
CA GLY A 52 20.75 -1.07 7.31
C GLY A 52 20.09 -2.24 8.05
N PRO A 53 20.64 -2.65 9.21
CA PRO A 53 20.15 -3.82 9.93
C PRO A 53 18.67 -3.71 10.28
N PRO A 54 17.96 -4.86 10.28
CA PRO A 54 16.53 -4.91 10.49
C PRO A 54 16.14 -4.60 11.94
N GLY A 55 15.08 -3.80 12.13
CA GLY A 55 14.22 -3.96 13.29
C GLY A 55 14.42 -3.04 14.48
N GLU A 56 15.25 -2.01 14.45
CA GLU A 56 15.13 -0.96 15.46
C GLU A 56 14.13 0.11 15.00
N PRO A 57 13.04 0.35 15.74
CA PRO A 57 12.16 1.46 15.45
C PRO A 57 12.96 2.75 15.60
N ALA A 58 12.98 3.58 14.56
CA ALA A 58 13.62 4.88 14.64
C ALA A 58 12.85 5.83 15.56
N GLY A 59 11.55 5.57 15.76
CA GLY A 59 10.64 6.44 16.47
C GLY A 59 10.39 6.00 17.91
N THR A 60 10.55 6.93 18.84
CA THR A 60 10.09 6.77 20.22
C THR A 60 8.58 6.98 20.32
N ALA A 61 7.95 6.47 21.39
CA ALA A 61 6.54 6.72 21.68
C ALA A 61 6.22 8.22 21.70
N ALA A 62 7.09 9.04 22.28
CA ALA A 62 6.91 10.50 22.33
C ALA A 62 6.88 11.14 20.93
N GLN A 63 7.69 10.65 19.97
CA GLN A 63 7.68 11.16 18.60
C GLN A 63 6.39 10.79 17.86
N TRP A 64 5.86 9.59 18.09
CA TRP A 64 4.58 9.16 17.55
C TRP A 64 3.41 9.98 18.14
N ASP A 65 3.44 10.27 19.44
CA ASP A 65 2.41 11.07 20.10
C ASP A 65 2.45 12.53 19.65
N ALA A 66 3.64 13.11 19.49
CA ALA A 66 3.82 14.43 18.91
C ALA A 66 3.26 14.50 17.48
N LEU A 67 3.58 13.52 16.63
CA LEU A 67 3.06 13.47 15.27
C LEU A 67 1.53 13.31 15.24
N ARG A 68 0.97 12.53 16.16
CA ARG A 68 -0.48 12.38 16.31
C ARG A 68 -1.15 13.71 16.70
N ALA A 69 -0.57 14.43 17.64
CA ALA A 69 -1.06 15.74 18.07
C ALA A 69 -1.03 16.75 16.91
N GLU A 70 0.07 16.80 16.17
CA GLU A 70 0.20 17.68 15.00
C GLU A 70 -0.85 17.38 13.92
N VAL A 71 -1.10 16.10 13.60
CA VAL A 71 -2.13 15.71 12.61
C VAL A 71 -3.53 16.07 13.08
N ARG A 72 -3.83 15.92 14.37
CA ARG A 72 -5.14 16.26 14.94
C ARG A 72 -5.43 17.77 14.83
N SER A 73 -4.45 18.61 15.13
CA SER A 73 -4.60 20.08 15.11
C SER A 73 -4.20 20.73 13.78
N CYS A 74 -3.82 19.94 12.75
CA CYS A 74 -3.30 20.45 11.48
C CYS A 74 -4.32 21.33 10.73
N THR A 75 -3.88 22.51 10.29
CA THR A 75 -4.67 23.46 9.48
C THR A 75 -3.97 23.83 8.16
N ARG A 76 -3.00 23.02 7.69
CA ARG A 76 -2.11 23.34 6.55
C ARG A 76 -2.80 23.34 5.18
N CYS A 77 -4.01 22.78 5.08
CA CYS A 77 -4.79 22.75 3.84
C CYS A 77 -6.29 22.92 4.16
N PRO A 78 -7.14 23.29 3.18
CA PRO A 78 -8.55 23.56 3.40
C PRO A 78 -9.35 22.39 3.99
N LEU A 79 -8.85 21.14 3.89
CA LEU A 79 -9.54 19.96 4.41
C LEU A 79 -9.76 19.99 5.93
N HIS A 80 -8.99 20.79 6.67
CA HIS A 80 -9.18 20.91 8.12
C HIS A 80 -10.56 21.46 8.49
N ALA A 81 -11.15 22.31 7.63
CA ALA A 81 -12.44 22.94 7.89
C ALA A 81 -13.64 21.99 7.71
N THR A 82 -13.47 20.89 7.00
CA THR A 82 -14.57 19.97 6.63
C THR A 82 -14.42 18.57 7.22
N ARG A 83 -13.26 18.22 7.75
CA ARG A 83 -13.05 16.92 8.43
C ARG A 83 -13.61 16.92 9.84
N THR A 84 -14.00 15.76 10.34
CA THR A 84 -14.33 15.57 11.76
C THR A 84 -13.05 15.53 12.60
N GLN A 85 -12.03 14.78 12.13
CA GLN A 85 -10.72 14.68 12.80
C GLN A 85 -9.60 14.27 11.82
N GLY A 86 -8.36 14.45 12.26
CA GLY A 86 -7.20 13.93 11.55
C GLY A 86 -7.01 12.43 11.78
N VAL A 87 -6.79 11.68 10.72
CA VAL A 87 -6.57 10.22 10.73
C VAL A 87 -5.08 9.95 10.50
N LEU A 88 -4.33 9.68 11.57
CA LEU A 88 -2.89 9.44 11.47
C LEU A 88 -2.59 8.10 10.80
N GLY A 89 -3.09 7.03 11.36
CA GLY A 89 -2.81 5.65 10.99
C GLY A 89 -3.10 4.69 12.14
N VAL A 90 -3.00 3.40 11.90
CA VAL A 90 -3.24 2.34 12.88
C VAL A 90 -2.31 1.15 12.67
N GLY A 91 -1.88 0.54 13.73
CA GLY A 91 -1.03 -0.67 13.74
C GLY A 91 0.16 -0.55 14.67
N PRO A 92 0.94 -1.63 14.82
CA PRO A 92 2.16 -1.62 15.62
C PRO A 92 3.20 -0.66 15.05
N GLN A 93 3.81 0.16 15.91
CA GLN A 93 4.86 1.11 15.54
C GLN A 93 6.21 0.43 15.20
N ARG A 94 6.23 -0.90 15.18
CA ARG A 94 7.37 -1.75 14.79
C ARG A 94 6.99 -2.74 13.68
N ALA A 95 5.94 -2.43 12.92
CA ALA A 95 5.50 -3.28 11.84
C ALA A 95 6.50 -3.28 10.67
N ASP A 96 6.82 -4.44 10.14
CA ASP A 96 7.63 -4.58 8.92
C ASP A 96 6.89 -4.13 7.66
N TRP A 97 5.56 -4.20 7.69
CA TRP A 97 4.70 -3.84 6.57
C TRP A 97 4.01 -2.50 6.80
N LEU A 98 4.09 -1.63 5.80
CA LEU A 98 3.32 -0.39 5.74
C LEU A 98 2.37 -0.41 4.55
N VAL A 99 1.07 -0.39 4.82
CA VAL A 99 0.03 -0.23 3.80
C VAL A 99 -0.38 1.23 3.71
N ILE A 100 -0.38 1.77 2.49
CA ILE A 100 -0.68 3.19 2.23
C ILE A 100 -1.83 3.31 1.24
N GLY A 101 -2.93 3.91 1.70
CA GLY A 101 -4.06 4.29 0.88
C GLY A 101 -4.04 5.76 0.48
N GLU A 102 -5.14 6.24 -0.07
CA GLU A 102 -5.30 7.59 -0.60
C GLU A 102 -5.64 8.61 0.51
N ALA A 103 -6.83 8.47 1.09
CA ALA A 103 -7.41 9.41 2.04
C ALA A 103 -8.44 8.71 2.95
N PRO A 104 -8.78 9.30 4.11
CA PRO A 104 -9.89 8.85 4.92
C PRO A 104 -11.22 9.00 4.19
N GLY A 105 -12.10 8.01 4.29
CA GLY A 105 -13.52 8.10 3.93
C GLY A 105 -14.37 8.61 5.10
N ALA A 106 -15.70 8.53 4.96
CA ALA A 106 -16.63 9.04 5.96
C ALA A 106 -16.54 8.31 7.31
N GLU A 107 -16.44 6.97 7.27
CA GLU A 107 -16.31 6.16 8.48
C GLU A 107 -14.96 6.36 9.16
N GLU A 108 -13.88 6.49 8.38
CA GLU A 108 -12.54 6.76 8.86
C GLU A 108 -12.44 8.13 9.53
N ASP A 109 -13.04 9.16 8.93
CA ASP A 109 -13.11 10.51 9.48
C ASP A 109 -13.87 10.55 10.81
N ARG A 110 -14.96 9.77 10.91
CA ARG A 110 -15.77 9.65 12.12
C ARG A 110 -15.04 8.89 13.24
N ARG A 111 -14.32 7.80 12.91
CA ARG A 111 -13.67 6.91 13.89
C ARG A 111 -12.24 7.30 14.23
N GLY A 112 -11.58 8.06 13.36
CA GLY A 112 -10.16 8.41 13.52
C GLY A 112 -9.17 7.31 13.13
N GLU A 113 -9.64 6.24 12.47
CA GLU A 113 -8.80 5.11 12.03
C GLU A 113 -8.94 4.88 10.53
N PRO A 114 -7.84 4.55 9.81
CA PRO A 114 -7.91 4.24 8.38
C PRO A 114 -8.52 2.87 8.11
N PHE A 115 -9.24 2.76 7.00
CA PHE A 115 -9.79 1.51 6.50
C PHE A 115 -10.68 0.77 7.51
N VAL A 116 -11.71 1.45 8.03
CA VAL A 116 -12.70 0.88 8.96
C VAL A 116 -14.06 0.62 8.30
N GLY A 117 -14.32 1.14 7.10
CA GLY A 117 -15.52 0.86 6.31
C GLY A 117 -15.43 -0.44 5.51
N ALA A 118 -16.35 -0.65 4.54
CA ALA A 118 -16.40 -1.85 3.70
C ALA A 118 -15.08 -2.11 2.93
N ALA A 119 -14.42 -1.05 2.43
CA ALA A 119 -13.11 -1.15 1.80
C ALA A 119 -12.03 -1.66 2.78
N GLY A 120 -12.13 -1.25 4.05
CA GLY A 120 -11.24 -1.71 5.11
C GLY A 120 -11.45 -3.18 5.46
N GLN A 121 -12.68 -3.65 5.52
CA GLN A 121 -13.00 -5.07 5.73
C GLN A 121 -12.40 -5.95 4.62
N LEU A 122 -12.50 -5.49 3.36
CA LEU A 122 -11.85 -6.19 2.25
C LEU A 122 -10.33 -6.14 2.38
N LEU A 123 -9.72 -5.00 2.74
CA LEU A 123 -8.28 -4.90 2.98
C LEU A 123 -7.83 -5.90 4.05
N ASP A 124 -8.55 -6.00 5.16
CA ASP A 124 -8.23 -6.96 6.23
C ASP A 124 -8.30 -8.41 5.74
N ALA A 125 -9.30 -8.75 4.90
CA ALA A 125 -9.38 -10.07 4.30
C ALA A 125 -8.21 -10.34 3.34
N MET A 126 -7.83 -9.34 2.52
CA MET A 126 -6.67 -9.41 1.62
C MET A 126 -5.37 -9.63 2.39
N LEU A 127 -5.14 -8.88 3.46
CA LEU A 127 -3.95 -9.02 4.31
C LEU A 127 -3.90 -10.39 4.99
N ARG A 128 -5.01 -10.84 5.59
CA ARG A 128 -5.09 -12.18 6.22
C ARG A 128 -4.78 -13.30 5.23
N ALA A 129 -5.19 -13.17 3.96
CA ALA A 129 -4.91 -14.16 2.92
C ALA A 129 -3.41 -14.38 2.67
N ILE A 130 -2.57 -13.39 2.97
CA ILE A 130 -1.11 -13.49 2.89
C ILE A 130 -0.41 -13.59 4.27
N GLY A 131 -1.18 -13.84 5.35
CA GLY A 131 -0.66 -14.03 6.70
C GLY A 131 -0.35 -12.74 7.46
N LEU A 132 -0.96 -11.63 7.07
CA LEU A 132 -0.80 -10.34 7.71
C LEU A 132 -2.05 -9.92 8.49
N ASP A 133 -1.85 -9.13 9.56
CA ASP A 133 -2.92 -8.58 10.38
C ASP A 133 -2.57 -7.17 10.89
N ARG A 134 -3.53 -6.23 10.80
CA ARG A 134 -3.32 -4.83 11.21
C ARG A 134 -3.00 -4.65 12.70
N ARG A 135 -3.27 -5.65 13.54
CA ARG A 135 -3.00 -5.59 14.98
C ARG A 135 -1.61 -6.08 15.36
N THR A 136 -0.97 -6.90 14.50
CA THR A 136 0.25 -7.61 14.87
C THR A 136 1.48 -7.25 14.03
N ASN A 137 1.32 -7.06 12.70
CA ASN A 137 2.47 -6.95 11.81
C ASN A 137 2.32 -5.98 10.63
N VAL A 138 1.22 -5.22 10.60
CA VAL A 138 0.96 -4.20 9.56
C VAL A 138 0.64 -2.86 10.19
N TYR A 139 1.29 -1.80 9.72
CA TYR A 139 0.85 -0.43 9.97
C TYR A 139 0.09 0.07 8.74
N ILE A 140 -1.05 0.72 8.94
CA ILE A 140 -1.91 1.22 7.86
C ILE A 140 -2.04 2.73 7.97
N ALA A 141 -1.78 3.44 6.88
CA ALA A 141 -1.90 4.89 6.79
C ALA A 141 -2.49 5.30 5.43
N ASN A 142 -2.71 6.59 5.24
CA ASN A 142 -3.08 7.19 3.96
C ASN A 142 -2.11 8.33 3.61
N VAL A 143 -2.07 8.71 2.33
CA VAL A 143 -1.37 9.92 1.87
C VAL A 143 -1.96 11.14 2.57
N LEU A 144 -3.28 11.34 2.47
CA LEU A 144 -3.97 12.39 3.20
C LEU A 144 -4.33 11.94 4.62
N LYS A 145 -4.25 12.88 5.57
CA LYS A 145 -4.69 12.67 6.95
C LYS A 145 -6.09 13.26 7.23
N SER A 146 -6.67 13.89 6.25
CA SER A 146 -7.98 14.54 6.31
C SER A 146 -8.86 14.07 5.16
N ARG A 147 -10.15 13.91 5.41
CA ARG A 147 -11.13 13.48 4.41
C ARG A 147 -11.42 14.61 3.42
N PRO A 148 -11.30 14.39 2.09
CA PRO A 148 -11.80 15.32 1.09
C PRO A 148 -13.34 15.35 1.06
N PRO A 149 -13.98 16.50 0.81
CA PRO A 149 -15.43 16.61 0.67
C PRO A 149 -15.97 15.60 -0.36
N ASN A 150 -17.05 14.90 -0.01
CA ASN A 150 -17.68 13.87 -0.85
C ASN A 150 -16.73 12.74 -1.30
N ASN A 151 -15.62 12.52 -0.59
CA ASN A 151 -14.58 11.54 -0.93
C ASN A 151 -14.04 11.73 -2.37
N ARG A 152 -13.91 12.97 -2.84
CA ARG A 152 -13.29 13.26 -4.14
C ARG A 152 -11.79 12.94 -4.11
N ASP A 153 -11.19 12.79 -5.26
CA ASP A 153 -9.73 12.67 -5.37
C ASP A 153 -9.04 13.88 -4.70
N PRO A 154 -7.89 13.67 -4.05
CA PRO A 154 -7.06 14.73 -3.49
C PRO A 154 -6.63 15.76 -4.52
N ARG A 155 -6.54 17.02 -4.13
CA ARG A 155 -5.90 18.05 -4.95
C ARG A 155 -4.39 18.03 -4.69
N PRO A 156 -3.58 18.46 -5.69
CA PRO A 156 -2.12 18.49 -5.54
C PRO A 156 -1.64 19.24 -4.30
N GLU A 157 -2.20 20.42 -4.02
CA GLU A 157 -1.87 21.24 -2.86
C GLU A 157 -2.24 20.57 -1.51
N GLU A 158 -3.28 19.74 -1.49
CA GLU A 158 -3.67 18.98 -0.30
C GLU A 158 -2.68 17.83 -0.04
N VAL A 159 -2.20 17.20 -1.11
CA VAL A 159 -1.15 16.16 -1.02
C VAL A 159 0.15 16.78 -0.55
N GLU A 160 0.59 17.87 -1.16
CA GLU A 160 1.84 18.56 -0.80
C GLU A 160 1.84 18.98 0.69
N ALA A 161 0.73 19.52 1.18
CA ALA A 161 0.59 19.90 2.59
C ALA A 161 0.59 18.69 3.54
N CYS A 162 0.14 17.50 3.09
CA CYS A 162 -0.10 16.35 3.93
C CYS A 162 1.01 15.29 3.87
N LEU A 163 1.69 15.17 2.73
CA LEU A 163 2.75 14.19 2.48
C LEU A 163 3.88 14.20 3.54
N PRO A 164 4.34 15.35 4.08
CA PRO A 164 5.35 15.37 5.11
C PRO A 164 5.01 14.55 6.36
N TYR A 165 3.72 14.44 6.73
CA TYR A 165 3.29 13.59 7.83
C TYR A 165 3.48 12.10 7.51
N LEU A 166 3.20 11.68 6.28
CA LEU A 166 3.43 10.30 5.84
C LEU A 166 4.93 9.98 5.78
N VAL A 167 5.75 10.89 5.27
CA VAL A 167 7.22 10.72 5.25
C VAL A 167 7.74 10.51 6.66
N ARG A 168 7.34 11.35 7.63
CA ARG A 168 7.71 11.17 9.04
C ARG A 168 7.23 9.83 9.61
N GLN A 169 6.04 9.36 9.24
CA GLN A 169 5.58 8.02 9.65
C GLN A 169 6.49 6.92 9.10
N ILE A 170 6.90 7.02 7.83
CA ILE A 170 7.83 6.06 7.21
C ILE A 170 9.19 6.07 7.91
N GLU A 171 9.70 7.25 8.27
CA GLU A 171 10.96 7.41 9.00
C GLU A 171 10.89 6.84 10.41
N LEU A 172 9.79 7.06 11.13
CA LEU A 172 9.57 6.53 12.48
C LEU A 172 9.33 5.01 12.49
N LEU A 173 8.60 4.51 11.49
CA LEU A 173 8.26 3.09 11.39
C LEU A 173 9.43 2.25 10.85
N ARG A 174 10.18 2.78 9.89
CA ARG A 174 11.23 2.07 9.12
C ARG A 174 10.75 0.71 8.56
N PRO A 175 9.66 0.70 7.76
CA PRO A 175 9.13 -0.56 7.27
C PRO A 175 10.13 -1.24 6.34
N ARG A 176 10.12 -2.57 6.33
CA ARG A 176 10.91 -3.37 5.37
C ARG A 176 10.30 -3.41 3.99
N ILE A 177 8.98 -3.28 3.92
CA ILE A 177 8.22 -3.27 2.67
C ILE A 177 7.01 -2.36 2.79
N MET A 178 6.67 -1.70 1.69
CA MET A 178 5.51 -0.85 1.55
C MET A 178 4.56 -1.43 0.51
N LEU A 179 3.25 -1.32 0.76
CA LEU A 179 2.19 -1.69 -0.17
C LEU A 179 1.30 -0.48 -0.44
N ALA A 180 1.43 0.12 -1.63
CA ALA A 180 0.53 1.19 -2.07
C ALA A 180 -0.76 0.60 -2.63
N VAL A 181 -1.89 0.94 -2.03
CA VAL A 181 -3.21 0.47 -2.47
C VAL A 181 -3.96 1.56 -3.23
N GLY A 182 -4.02 1.41 -4.56
CA GLY A 182 -4.70 2.32 -5.47
C GLY A 182 -3.77 3.29 -6.21
N ARG A 183 -4.34 3.92 -7.24
CA ARG A 183 -3.64 4.82 -8.15
C ARG A 183 -3.06 6.04 -7.43
N ILE A 184 -3.86 6.71 -6.62
CA ILE A 184 -3.47 7.97 -5.97
C ILE A 184 -2.30 7.75 -5.00
N ALA A 185 -2.35 6.71 -4.18
CA ALA A 185 -1.25 6.38 -3.28
C ALA A 185 0.03 6.06 -4.06
N ALA A 186 -0.06 5.21 -5.10
CA ALA A 186 1.08 4.83 -5.91
C ALA A 186 1.72 6.01 -6.64
N GLN A 187 0.90 6.85 -7.30
CA GLN A 187 1.38 8.02 -8.05
C GLN A 187 2.08 9.03 -7.15
N ASN A 188 1.52 9.34 -5.99
CA ASN A 188 2.12 10.32 -5.07
C ASN A 188 3.40 9.80 -4.41
N LEU A 189 3.49 8.51 -4.09
CA LEU A 189 4.70 7.92 -3.52
C LEU A 189 5.84 7.80 -4.54
N LEU A 190 5.50 7.59 -5.83
CA LEU A 190 6.47 7.38 -6.89
C LEU A 190 6.77 8.65 -7.70
N GLY A 191 6.08 9.77 -7.42
CA GLY A 191 6.25 11.01 -8.18
C GLY A 191 5.95 10.86 -9.67
N THR A 192 4.88 10.12 -10.02
CA THR A 192 4.54 9.78 -11.42
C THR A 192 3.03 9.90 -11.67
N ASP A 193 2.65 10.14 -12.90
CA ASP A 193 1.27 10.11 -13.40
C ASP A 193 0.90 8.79 -14.12
N ALA A 194 1.83 7.83 -14.14
CA ALA A 194 1.65 6.56 -14.83
C ALA A 194 0.39 5.82 -14.34
N PRO A 195 -0.37 5.19 -15.26
CA PRO A 195 -1.56 4.42 -14.88
C PRO A 195 -1.21 3.22 -14.00
N LEU A 196 -2.10 2.87 -13.07
CA LEU A 196 -1.91 1.79 -12.08
C LEU A 196 -1.43 0.48 -12.74
N GLY A 197 -1.97 0.13 -13.91
CA GLY A 197 -1.60 -1.09 -14.62
C GLY A 197 -0.12 -1.17 -15.02
N ARG A 198 0.55 -0.03 -15.19
CA ARG A 198 2.00 0.05 -15.48
C ARG A 198 2.86 0.01 -14.21
N LEU A 199 2.28 0.34 -13.06
CA LEU A 199 2.98 0.36 -11.78
C LEU A 199 2.93 -0.98 -11.05
N ARG A 200 1.94 -1.82 -11.35
CA ARG A 200 1.78 -3.14 -10.73
C ARG A 200 2.79 -4.18 -11.26
N GLY A 201 2.96 -5.26 -10.51
CA GLY A 201 3.75 -6.43 -10.93
C GLY A 201 5.27 -6.21 -10.93
N ARG A 202 5.76 -5.14 -10.33
CA ARG A 202 7.19 -4.82 -10.17
C ARG A 202 7.47 -4.23 -8.80
N VAL A 203 8.73 -4.29 -8.37
CA VAL A 203 9.22 -3.60 -7.17
C VAL A 203 9.63 -2.19 -7.56
N HIS A 204 9.12 -1.22 -6.84
CA HIS A 204 9.61 0.16 -6.82
C HIS A 204 10.39 0.39 -5.54
N HIS A 205 11.04 1.54 -5.42
CA HIS A 205 11.78 1.91 -4.23
C HIS A 205 11.40 3.31 -3.79
N PHE A 206 11.23 3.51 -2.48
CA PHE A 206 10.83 4.78 -1.89
C PHE A 206 11.93 5.35 -0.98
N GLY A 207 12.18 6.67 -1.14
CA GLY A 207 13.09 7.44 -0.32
C GLY A 207 14.55 7.00 -0.41
N GLU A 208 15.41 7.65 0.38
CA GLU A 208 16.86 7.39 0.41
C GLU A 208 17.21 5.95 0.84
N ARG A 209 16.41 5.38 1.73
CA ARG A 209 16.56 3.99 2.20
C ARG A 209 16.19 2.95 1.15
N ARG A 210 15.68 3.38 -0.01
CA ARG A 210 15.24 2.51 -1.09
C ARG A 210 14.28 1.40 -0.60
N THR A 211 13.38 1.75 0.34
CA THR A 211 12.41 0.78 0.87
C THR A 211 11.58 0.20 -0.27
N PRO A 212 11.51 -1.12 -0.43
CA PRO A 212 10.72 -1.76 -1.47
C PRO A 212 9.25 -1.39 -1.38
N LEU A 213 8.67 -1.00 -2.51
CA LEU A 213 7.27 -0.58 -2.66
C LEU A 213 6.60 -1.42 -3.75
N VAL A 214 5.55 -2.12 -3.39
CA VAL A 214 4.68 -2.85 -4.31
C VAL A 214 3.35 -2.14 -4.43
N VAL A 215 2.76 -2.17 -5.63
CA VAL A 215 1.51 -1.47 -5.94
C VAL A 215 0.41 -2.48 -6.24
N THR A 216 -0.80 -2.24 -5.70
CA THR A 216 -2.00 -3.02 -6.01
C THR A 216 -3.24 -2.15 -6.12
N TYR A 217 -4.38 -2.74 -6.45
CA TYR A 217 -5.66 -2.05 -6.54
C TYR A 217 -6.18 -1.60 -5.18
N HIS A 218 -6.90 -0.48 -5.17
CA HIS A 218 -7.60 -0.02 -3.98
C HIS A 218 -8.78 -0.93 -3.65
N PRO A 219 -8.99 -1.33 -2.38
CA PRO A 219 -10.10 -2.21 -2.00
C PRO A 219 -11.49 -1.67 -2.41
N ALA A 220 -11.73 -0.36 -2.31
CA ALA A 220 -12.98 0.24 -2.76
C ALA A 220 -13.23 0.06 -4.27
N TYR A 221 -12.18 0.06 -5.09
CA TYR A 221 -12.28 -0.27 -6.51
C TYR A 221 -12.66 -1.75 -6.71
N LEU A 222 -12.03 -2.65 -5.96
CA LEU A 222 -12.30 -4.10 -6.05
C LEU A 222 -13.71 -4.49 -5.60
N LEU A 223 -14.36 -3.69 -4.73
CA LEU A 223 -15.76 -3.86 -4.38
C LEU A 223 -16.67 -3.53 -5.56
N ARG A 224 -16.32 -2.52 -6.38
CA ARG A 224 -17.08 -2.13 -7.57
C ARG A 224 -16.75 -2.97 -8.81
N THR A 225 -15.53 -3.52 -8.86
CA THR A 225 -15.01 -4.31 -10.00
C THR A 225 -14.44 -5.64 -9.48
N PRO A 226 -15.29 -6.60 -9.08
CA PRO A 226 -14.84 -7.86 -8.46
C PRO A 226 -13.94 -8.70 -9.35
N ALA A 227 -14.06 -8.60 -10.67
CA ALA A 227 -13.23 -9.33 -11.65
C ALA A 227 -11.72 -9.04 -11.47
N ASP A 228 -11.36 -7.84 -10.98
CA ASP A 228 -9.97 -7.46 -10.77
C ASP A 228 -9.36 -7.95 -9.43
N LYS A 229 -10.15 -8.62 -8.56
CA LYS A 229 -9.64 -9.25 -7.33
C LYS A 229 -8.54 -10.28 -7.61
N ARG A 230 -8.64 -10.99 -8.73
CA ARG A 230 -7.57 -11.91 -9.17
C ARG A 230 -6.24 -11.18 -9.38
N LYS A 231 -6.27 -10.01 -10.03
CA LYS A 231 -5.06 -9.20 -10.25
C LYS A 231 -4.47 -8.70 -8.94
N ALA A 232 -5.32 -8.22 -8.02
CA ALA A 232 -4.88 -7.83 -6.69
C ALA A 232 -4.27 -9.01 -5.90
N TRP A 233 -4.81 -10.21 -6.05
CA TRP A 233 -4.24 -11.40 -5.45
C TRP A 233 -2.84 -11.73 -5.97
N GLU A 234 -2.59 -11.57 -7.29
CA GLU A 234 -1.24 -11.74 -7.85
C GLU A 234 -0.26 -10.71 -7.26
N ASP A 235 -0.69 -9.45 -7.10
CA ASP A 235 0.14 -8.41 -6.47
C ASP A 235 0.48 -8.73 -5.01
N LEU A 236 -0.48 -9.22 -4.23
CA LEU A 236 -0.27 -9.59 -2.84
C LEU A 236 0.71 -10.76 -2.69
N LYS A 237 0.59 -11.78 -3.56
CA LYS A 237 1.55 -12.88 -3.59
C LYS A 237 2.94 -12.39 -3.95
N PHE A 238 3.03 -11.50 -4.93
CA PHE A 238 4.28 -10.87 -5.33
C PHE A 238 4.90 -10.07 -4.18
N ALA A 239 4.13 -9.19 -3.53
CA ALA A 239 4.61 -8.44 -2.37
C ALA A 239 5.13 -9.36 -1.26
N ARG A 240 4.42 -10.45 -0.98
CA ARG A 240 4.86 -11.45 -0.01
C ARG A 240 6.17 -12.13 -0.42
N SER A 241 6.36 -12.46 -1.70
CA SER A 241 7.60 -13.07 -2.17
C SER A 241 8.78 -12.09 -2.04
N VAL A 242 8.58 -10.81 -2.37
CA VAL A 242 9.57 -9.75 -2.17
C VAL A 242 9.97 -9.66 -0.68
N TYR A 243 9.00 -9.61 0.23
CA TYR A 243 9.28 -9.58 1.66
C TYR A 243 10.07 -10.80 2.14
N GLN A 244 9.72 -12.00 1.67
CA GLN A 244 10.45 -13.23 2.03
C GLN A 244 11.90 -13.20 1.58
N GLN A 245 12.20 -12.61 0.43
CA GLN A 245 13.57 -12.43 -0.07
C GLN A 245 14.40 -11.45 0.78
N LEU A 246 13.74 -10.47 1.42
CA LEU A 246 14.41 -9.53 2.33
C LEU A 246 14.72 -10.13 3.70
N MET A 247 14.11 -11.29 4.02
CA MET A 247 14.26 -11.97 5.31
C MET A 247 15.29 -13.10 5.28
N ASN A 248 15.74 -13.49 4.08
CA ASN A 248 16.76 -14.52 3.85
C ASN A 248 18.13 -13.88 3.60
#